data_f72540fb809ac54f529602e58fd3e143
#
_entry.id   f72540fb809ac54f529602e58fd3e143
#
_cell.length_a   1.000
_cell.length_b   1.000
_cell.length_c   1.000
_cell.angle_alpha   90.00
_cell.angle_beta   90.00
_cell.angle_gamma   90.00
#
_symmetry.space_group_name_H-M   'P 1'
#
loop_
_entity.id
_entity.type
_entity.pdbx_description
1 polymer ?
#
loop_
_entity_poly.entity_id
_entity_poly.type
_entity_poly.pdbx_seq_one_letter_code
_entity_poly.pdbx_strand_id
1 'polypeptide(L)'
;SNLRVRVKMSLEDIANGVEKKIKVTKLVNAEGVTTKTCSTCNGSGQVTRIANTILGQMQTSSPCNACGGDGKMIDQKPEGANADGLIKKEEVITIDIPAGVEDGMQLSVSGKGNAGPKDGIAGDLIVLIEELPHDTIKRDGTNLLYDLYLNFVDAAMGTSIEIPTISGKVKIKIEAGTQSGKVLRLKGKGIPNIQGYGKGDFLIYVNVWTPQELSKDEKKILEKLRDSENFKPNPQSSDKGFFDRMKDYFQ
;
A
#
# COMPACT_ATOMS: atom_id res chain seq x y z
N SER A 1 -0.52 -6.93 -23.66
CA SER A 1 -1.23 -5.97 -22.79
C SER A 1 -0.87 -6.18 -21.33
N ASN A 2 -1.00 -5.12 -20.52
CA ASN A 2 -0.65 -5.18 -19.09
C ASN A 2 -1.67 -6.03 -18.31
N LEU A 3 -1.16 -6.72 -17.29
CA LEU A 3 -1.96 -7.45 -16.31
C LEU A 3 -1.95 -6.65 -15.00
N ARG A 4 -3.08 -6.57 -14.31
CA ARG A 4 -3.19 -5.87 -13.02
C ARG A 4 -3.59 -6.84 -11.94
N VAL A 5 -2.89 -6.78 -10.80
CA VAL A 5 -3.19 -7.57 -9.61
C VAL A 5 -3.13 -6.69 -8.36
N ARG A 6 -3.94 -7.02 -7.35
CA ARG A 6 -3.88 -6.39 -6.04
C ARG A 6 -3.12 -7.29 -5.09
N VAL A 7 -2.23 -6.71 -4.31
CA VAL A 7 -1.47 -7.42 -3.29
C VAL A 7 -1.72 -6.76 -1.94
N LYS A 8 -2.28 -7.54 -1.02
CA LYS A 8 -2.56 -7.10 0.34
C LYS A 8 -1.30 -7.19 1.18
N MET A 9 -1.01 -6.12 1.93
CA MET A 9 0.19 -5.96 2.74
C MET A 9 -0.19 -5.62 4.17
N SER A 10 0.35 -6.34 5.15
CA SER A 10 0.29 -5.94 6.55
C SER A 10 1.28 -4.79 6.84
N LEU A 11 1.14 -4.12 7.97
CA LEU A 11 2.11 -3.09 8.39
C LEU A 11 3.51 -3.68 8.59
N GLU A 12 3.61 -4.93 9.05
CA GLU A 12 4.88 -5.66 9.20
C GLU A 12 5.53 -5.92 7.83
N ASP A 13 4.76 -6.38 6.85
CA ASP A 13 5.23 -6.56 5.47
C ASP A 13 5.75 -5.25 4.89
N ILE A 14 5.00 -4.16 5.09
CA ILE A 14 5.37 -2.82 4.61
C ILE A 14 6.63 -2.31 5.28
N ALA A 15 6.78 -2.54 6.59
CA ALA A 15 7.94 -2.06 7.34
C ALA A 15 9.24 -2.77 6.96
N ASN A 16 9.16 -4.05 6.59
CA ASN A 16 10.33 -4.88 6.33
C ASN A 16 10.62 -5.07 4.83
N GLY A 17 9.63 -4.80 3.97
CA GLY A 17 9.62 -5.32 2.61
C GLY A 17 9.38 -6.83 2.59
N VAL A 18 8.92 -7.35 1.49
CA VAL A 18 8.58 -8.78 1.40
C VAL A 18 8.65 -9.28 -0.03
N GLU A 19 9.18 -10.48 -0.20
CA GLU A 19 9.03 -11.25 -1.43
C GLU A 19 7.71 -12.03 -1.38
N LYS A 20 6.78 -11.75 -2.32
CA LYS A 20 5.50 -12.45 -2.42
C LYS A 20 5.40 -13.25 -3.70
N LYS A 21 4.93 -14.48 -3.58
CA LYS A 21 4.57 -15.34 -4.72
C LYS A 21 3.08 -15.19 -4.97
N ILE A 22 2.75 -14.72 -6.16
CA ILE A 22 1.36 -14.56 -6.58
C ILE A 22 1.05 -15.47 -7.74
N LYS A 23 -0.13 -16.08 -7.70
CA LYS A 23 -0.68 -16.88 -8.81
C LYS A 23 -1.52 -15.97 -9.69
N VAL A 24 -1.16 -15.87 -10.94
CA VAL A 24 -1.86 -15.04 -11.91
C VAL A 24 -2.27 -15.87 -13.12
N THR A 25 -3.42 -15.57 -13.68
CA THR A 25 -3.86 -16.11 -14.96
C THR A 25 -3.55 -15.08 -16.03
N LYS A 26 -2.66 -15.41 -16.95
CA LYS A 26 -2.27 -14.54 -18.05
C LYS A 26 -2.39 -15.22 -19.41
N LEU A 27 -2.41 -14.40 -20.45
CA LEU A 27 -2.33 -14.87 -21.82
C LEU A 27 -0.86 -15.14 -22.17
N VAL A 28 -0.58 -16.31 -22.67
CA VAL A 28 0.75 -16.71 -23.17
C VAL A 28 0.61 -17.21 -24.61
N ASN A 29 1.70 -17.16 -25.38
CA ASN A 29 1.71 -17.72 -26.72
C ASN A 29 1.46 -19.24 -26.65
N ALA A 30 0.52 -19.72 -27.46
CA ALA A 30 0.25 -21.14 -27.55
C ALA A 30 1.36 -21.83 -28.35
N GLU A 31 1.81 -22.98 -27.88
CA GLU A 31 2.77 -23.82 -28.61
C GLU A 31 2.18 -24.29 -29.92
N GLY A 32 2.96 -24.24 -31.01
CA GLY A 32 2.53 -24.70 -32.34
C GLY A 32 1.73 -23.67 -33.16
N VAL A 33 1.66 -22.43 -32.73
CA VAL A 33 1.15 -21.34 -33.57
C VAL A 33 2.15 -21.03 -34.67
N THR A 34 1.68 -21.05 -35.92
CA THR A 34 2.46 -20.63 -37.09
C THR A 34 1.86 -19.36 -37.69
N THR A 35 2.72 -18.50 -38.20
CA THR A 35 2.32 -17.24 -38.85
C THR A 35 2.75 -17.25 -40.30
N LYS A 36 1.97 -16.57 -41.16
CA LYS A 36 2.30 -16.29 -42.55
C LYS A 36 2.28 -14.80 -42.84
N THR A 37 3.02 -14.38 -43.85
CA THR A 37 3.04 -12.99 -44.30
C THR A 37 1.65 -12.59 -44.79
N CYS A 38 1.16 -11.43 -44.37
CA CYS A 38 -0.13 -10.92 -44.83
C CYS A 38 -0.11 -10.63 -46.35
N SER A 39 -0.97 -11.29 -47.10
CA SER A 39 -1.05 -11.13 -48.55
C SER A 39 -1.61 -9.77 -48.98
N THR A 40 -2.37 -9.09 -48.13
CA THR A 40 -2.96 -7.78 -48.44
C THR A 40 -1.94 -6.64 -48.43
N CYS A 41 -0.97 -6.67 -47.49
CA CYS A 41 0.07 -5.66 -47.36
C CYS A 41 1.48 -6.19 -47.65
N ASN A 42 1.60 -7.44 -48.06
CA ASN A 42 2.88 -8.14 -48.35
C ASN A 42 3.91 -7.97 -47.22
N GLY A 43 3.43 -7.99 -45.96
CA GLY A 43 4.27 -7.90 -44.78
C GLY A 43 4.57 -6.49 -44.30
N SER A 44 4.20 -5.43 -45.04
CA SER A 44 4.48 -4.03 -44.63
C SER A 44 3.66 -3.53 -43.45
N GLY A 45 2.55 -4.20 -43.12
CA GLY A 45 1.62 -3.76 -42.07
C GLY A 45 0.77 -2.55 -42.47
N GLN A 46 1.03 -1.93 -43.63
CA GLN A 46 0.36 -0.71 -44.09
C GLN A 46 -0.19 -0.89 -45.49
N VAL A 47 -1.28 -0.22 -45.79
CA VAL A 47 -1.87 -0.15 -47.10
C VAL A 47 -1.89 1.31 -47.57
N THR A 48 -1.24 1.58 -48.69
CA THR A 48 -1.20 2.89 -49.28
C THR A 48 -2.42 3.10 -50.20
N ARG A 49 -3.14 4.17 -49.97
CA ARG A 49 -4.24 4.60 -50.89
C ARG A 49 -3.87 5.93 -51.53
N ILE A 50 -4.07 5.98 -52.81
CA ILE A 50 -3.91 7.19 -53.59
C ILE A 50 -5.30 7.82 -53.79
N ALA A 51 -5.50 8.99 -53.26
CA ALA A 51 -6.70 9.81 -53.46
C ALA A 51 -6.43 10.94 -54.42
N ASN A 52 -7.20 11.04 -55.48
CA ASN A 52 -7.14 12.19 -56.39
C ASN A 52 -7.94 13.36 -55.75
N THR A 53 -7.27 14.46 -55.45
CA THR A 53 -7.89 15.66 -54.94
C THR A 53 -7.74 16.80 -55.93
N ILE A 54 -8.49 17.88 -55.74
CA ILE A 54 -8.37 19.11 -56.57
C ILE A 54 -6.98 19.75 -56.55
N LEU A 55 -6.15 19.39 -55.58
CA LEU A 55 -4.76 19.83 -55.39
C LEU A 55 -3.72 18.83 -55.92
N GLY A 56 -4.17 17.72 -56.56
CA GLY A 56 -3.29 16.67 -57.04
C GLY A 56 -3.50 15.32 -56.34
N GLN A 57 -2.63 14.38 -56.64
CA GLN A 57 -2.66 13.06 -56.01
C GLN A 57 -2.10 13.11 -54.60
N MET A 58 -2.90 12.75 -53.60
CA MET A 58 -2.46 12.54 -52.23
C MET A 58 -2.30 11.05 -51.94
N GLN A 59 -1.14 10.68 -51.47
CA GLN A 59 -0.84 9.35 -51.00
C GLN A 59 -1.05 9.28 -49.48
N THR A 60 -2.00 8.45 -49.02
CA THR A 60 -2.27 8.24 -47.60
C THR A 60 -1.92 6.79 -47.22
N SER A 61 -1.17 6.61 -46.16
CA SER A 61 -0.86 5.30 -45.62
C SER A 61 -1.76 5.03 -44.38
N SER A 62 -2.36 3.88 -44.32
CA SER A 62 -3.20 3.44 -43.18
C SER A 62 -2.82 2.02 -42.78
N PRO A 63 -3.00 1.66 -41.47
CA PRO A 63 -2.78 0.27 -41.04
C PRO A 63 -3.59 -0.71 -41.87
N CYS A 64 -2.99 -1.83 -42.20
CA CYS A 64 -3.66 -2.88 -42.97
C CYS A 64 -4.77 -3.53 -42.15
N ASN A 65 -6.01 -3.42 -42.59
CA ASN A 65 -7.17 -3.96 -41.88
C ASN A 65 -7.15 -5.50 -41.77
N ALA A 66 -6.50 -6.20 -42.73
CA ALA A 66 -6.44 -7.66 -42.76
C ALA A 66 -5.54 -8.23 -41.65
N CYS A 67 -4.43 -7.56 -41.33
CA CYS A 67 -3.48 -7.99 -40.29
C CYS A 67 -3.47 -7.08 -39.06
N GLY A 68 -4.26 -6.02 -39.04
CA GLY A 68 -4.28 -5.04 -37.94
C GLY A 68 -3.03 -4.18 -37.84
N GLY A 69 -2.18 -4.13 -38.87
CA GLY A 69 -0.90 -3.42 -38.87
C GLY A 69 0.33 -4.29 -38.63
N ASP A 70 0.17 -5.57 -38.27
CA ASP A 70 1.29 -6.43 -37.88
C ASP A 70 2.12 -6.99 -39.02
N GLY A 71 1.57 -6.93 -40.26
CA GLY A 71 2.20 -7.53 -41.44
C GLY A 71 2.12 -9.07 -41.51
N LYS A 72 1.68 -9.73 -40.45
CA LYS A 72 1.57 -11.20 -40.34
C LYS A 72 0.15 -11.62 -39.98
N MET A 73 -0.23 -12.81 -40.39
CA MET A 73 -1.50 -13.48 -40.07
C MET A 73 -1.22 -14.85 -39.48
N ILE A 74 -2.07 -15.31 -38.56
CA ILE A 74 -1.98 -16.68 -38.04
C ILE A 74 -2.38 -17.64 -39.14
N ASP A 75 -1.56 -18.65 -39.38
CA ASP A 75 -1.78 -19.70 -40.35
C ASP A 75 -2.40 -20.96 -39.69
N GLN A 76 -1.73 -21.46 -38.64
CA GLN A 76 -2.23 -22.58 -37.86
C GLN A 76 -2.18 -22.22 -36.36
N LYS A 77 -3.19 -22.68 -35.64
CA LYS A 77 -3.26 -22.49 -34.18
C LYS A 77 -3.78 -23.79 -33.54
N PRO A 78 -3.30 -24.13 -32.31
CA PRO A 78 -3.82 -25.27 -31.57
C PRO A 78 -5.25 -25.02 -31.10
N GLU A 79 -5.96 -26.08 -30.76
CA GLU A 79 -7.27 -26.01 -30.15
C GLU A 79 -7.17 -25.28 -28.80
N GLY A 80 -8.13 -24.38 -28.55
CA GLY A 80 -8.14 -23.52 -27.32
C GLY A 80 -7.40 -22.20 -27.46
N ALA A 81 -6.60 -21.97 -28.51
CA ALA A 81 -5.99 -20.66 -28.75
C ALA A 81 -7.02 -19.68 -29.35
N ASN A 82 -6.94 -18.41 -28.87
CA ASN A 82 -7.78 -17.33 -29.38
C ASN A 82 -7.36 -16.91 -30.82
N ALA A 83 -8.01 -15.86 -31.37
CA ALA A 83 -7.69 -15.33 -32.71
C ALA A 83 -6.24 -14.81 -32.84
N ASP A 84 -5.61 -14.45 -31.74
CA ASP A 84 -4.25 -13.93 -31.68
C ASP A 84 -3.18 -15.01 -31.39
N GLY A 85 -3.58 -16.27 -31.31
CA GLY A 85 -2.69 -17.40 -31.02
C GLY A 85 -2.32 -17.52 -29.53
N LEU A 86 -3.11 -16.92 -28.63
CA LEU A 86 -2.85 -16.89 -27.22
C LEU A 86 -3.75 -17.85 -26.44
N ILE A 87 -3.22 -18.48 -25.38
CA ILE A 87 -3.96 -19.29 -24.42
C ILE A 87 -3.87 -18.71 -23.03
N LYS A 88 -4.86 -18.96 -22.17
CA LYS A 88 -4.81 -18.63 -20.77
C LYS A 88 -3.96 -19.67 -20.04
N LYS A 89 -2.99 -19.22 -19.28
CA LYS A 89 -2.14 -20.07 -18.43
C LYS A 89 -2.01 -19.46 -17.05
N GLU A 90 -2.07 -20.32 -16.04
CA GLU A 90 -1.74 -19.92 -14.68
C GLU A 90 -0.22 -19.97 -14.47
N GLU A 91 0.33 -18.90 -13.92
CA GLU A 91 1.75 -18.79 -13.62
C GLU A 91 1.93 -18.22 -12.21
N VAL A 92 2.90 -18.75 -11.48
CA VAL A 92 3.31 -18.19 -10.20
C VAL A 92 4.46 -17.21 -10.44
N ILE A 93 4.25 -15.96 -10.10
CA ILE A 93 5.24 -14.89 -10.28
C ILE A 93 5.71 -14.45 -8.89
N THR A 94 7.01 -14.43 -8.70
CA THR A 94 7.64 -13.87 -7.50
C THR A 94 7.83 -12.37 -7.70
N ILE A 95 7.39 -11.60 -6.71
CA ILE A 95 7.46 -10.13 -6.71
C ILE A 95 8.21 -9.70 -5.45
N ASP A 96 9.24 -8.90 -5.64
CA ASP A 96 9.93 -8.23 -4.55
C ASP A 96 9.29 -6.85 -4.29
N ILE A 97 8.70 -6.68 -3.11
CA ILE A 97 8.02 -5.46 -2.71
C ILE A 97 8.92 -4.74 -1.69
N PRO A 98 9.42 -3.54 -2.02
CA PRO A 98 10.32 -2.82 -1.14
C PRO A 98 9.61 -2.35 0.13
N ALA A 99 10.39 -2.16 1.20
CA ALA A 99 9.88 -1.57 2.43
C ALA A 99 9.43 -0.11 2.22
N GLY A 100 8.39 0.30 2.94
CA GLY A 100 7.89 1.66 2.90
C GLY A 100 6.84 1.94 1.83
N VAL A 101 6.39 0.93 1.06
CA VAL A 101 5.30 1.13 0.08
C VAL A 101 4.05 1.71 0.74
N GLU A 102 3.27 2.45 -0.03
CA GLU A 102 2.04 3.10 0.43
C GLU A 102 0.81 2.46 -0.20
N ASP A 103 -0.33 2.61 0.46
CA ASP A 103 -1.61 2.18 -0.08
C ASP A 103 -1.90 2.85 -1.42
N GLY A 104 -2.38 2.07 -2.40
CA GLY A 104 -2.63 2.54 -3.76
C GLY A 104 -1.39 2.69 -4.64
N MET A 105 -0.17 2.46 -4.13
CA MET A 105 1.04 2.49 -4.93
C MET A 105 1.04 1.37 -5.97
N GLN A 106 1.58 1.66 -7.16
CA GLN A 106 1.68 0.71 -8.26
C GLN A 106 3.15 0.37 -8.53
N LEU A 107 3.45 -0.92 -8.53
CA LEU A 107 4.76 -1.44 -8.93
C LEU A 107 4.62 -2.11 -10.30
N SER A 108 5.54 -1.86 -11.21
CA SER A 108 5.57 -2.48 -12.53
C SER A 108 6.66 -3.55 -12.61
N VAL A 109 6.26 -4.76 -12.98
CA VAL A 109 7.19 -5.85 -13.27
C VAL A 109 7.20 -6.10 -14.77
N SER A 110 8.28 -5.66 -15.41
CA SER A 110 8.41 -5.66 -16.87
C SER A 110 8.32 -7.06 -17.48
N GLY A 111 7.56 -7.18 -18.57
CA GLY A 111 7.43 -8.41 -19.35
C GLY A 111 6.67 -9.55 -18.65
N LYS A 112 6.07 -9.30 -17.47
CA LYS A 112 5.29 -10.31 -16.73
C LYS A 112 3.77 -10.21 -16.93
N GLY A 113 3.32 -9.32 -17.78
CA GLY A 113 1.92 -9.22 -18.19
C GLY A 113 1.52 -10.25 -19.23
N ASN A 114 0.44 -9.97 -19.96
CA ASN A 114 -0.02 -10.82 -21.06
C ASN A 114 0.96 -10.78 -22.23
N ALA A 115 1.13 -11.89 -22.92
CA ALA A 115 1.87 -11.94 -24.16
C ALA A 115 1.23 -11.00 -25.20
N GLY A 116 2.06 -10.49 -26.09
CA GLY A 116 1.60 -9.79 -27.29
C GLY A 116 1.08 -10.79 -28.33
N PRO A 117 0.13 -10.39 -29.19
CA PRO A 117 -0.32 -11.24 -30.28
C PRO A 117 0.83 -11.53 -31.24
N LYS A 118 0.80 -12.72 -31.87
CA LYS A 118 1.73 -13.12 -32.93
C LYS A 118 3.23 -12.95 -32.54
N ASP A 119 3.60 -13.43 -31.36
CA ASP A 119 4.93 -13.30 -30.76
C ASP A 119 5.38 -11.85 -30.51
N GLY A 120 4.43 -10.94 -30.35
CA GLY A 120 4.70 -9.55 -29.97
C GLY A 120 5.21 -9.43 -28.54
N ILE A 121 5.70 -8.25 -28.19
CA ILE A 121 6.25 -7.95 -26.87
C ILE A 121 5.18 -8.12 -25.80
N ALA A 122 5.51 -8.85 -24.74
CA ALA A 122 4.65 -9.00 -23.57
C ALA A 122 4.45 -7.65 -22.87
N GLY A 123 3.29 -7.46 -22.27
CA GLY A 123 3.04 -6.32 -21.40
C GLY A 123 3.67 -6.52 -20.03
N ASP A 124 3.41 -5.56 -19.14
CA ASP A 124 3.89 -5.58 -17.77
C ASP A 124 2.82 -6.10 -16.80
N LEU A 125 3.29 -6.62 -15.68
CA LEU A 125 2.44 -6.90 -14.54
C LEU A 125 2.44 -5.66 -13.63
N ILE A 126 1.28 -5.04 -13.48
CA ILE A 126 1.06 -3.90 -12.59
C ILE A 126 0.51 -4.44 -11.26
N VAL A 127 1.29 -4.27 -10.21
CA VAL A 127 0.95 -4.68 -8.85
C VAL A 127 0.42 -3.47 -8.11
N LEU A 128 -0.84 -3.49 -7.71
CA LEU A 128 -1.46 -2.47 -6.88
C LEU A 128 -1.34 -2.90 -5.41
N ILE A 129 -0.68 -2.07 -4.62
CA ILE A 129 -0.53 -2.29 -3.18
C ILE A 129 -1.83 -1.90 -2.47
N GLU A 130 -2.32 -2.77 -1.60
CA GLU A 130 -3.46 -2.53 -0.70
C GLU A 130 -3.00 -2.76 0.74
N GLU A 131 -2.97 -1.69 1.53
CA GLU A 131 -2.60 -1.78 2.94
C GLU A 131 -3.76 -2.37 3.75
N LEU A 132 -3.48 -3.42 4.51
CA LEU A 132 -4.45 -3.99 5.44
C LEU A 132 -4.51 -3.15 6.72
N PRO A 133 -5.72 -2.85 7.22
CA PRO A 133 -5.85 -2.19 8.51
C PRO A 133 -5.27 -3.07 9.61
N HIS A 134 -4.52 -2.46 10.53
CA HIS A 134 -4.02 -3.12 11.73
C HIS A 134 -5.00 -2.88 12.89
N ASP A 135 -5.16 -3.87 13.80
CA ASP A 135 -6.17 -3.83 14.86
C ASP A 135 -5.98 -2.64 15.84
N THR A 136 -4.74 -2.30 16.15
CA THR A 136 -4.42 -1.32 17.22
C THR A 136 -3.48 -0.21 16.78
N ILE A 137 -2.75 -0.39 15.68
CA ILE A 137 -1.76 0.56 15.19
C ILE A 137 -2.30 1.21 13.92
N LYS A 138 -2.22 2.54 13.85
CA LYS A 138 -2.57 3.32 12.65
C LYS A 138 -1.30 3.87 12.01
N ARG A 139 -1.32 4.02 10.72
CA ARG A 139 -0.23 4.63 9.95
C ARG A 139 -0.58 6.07 9.61
N ASP A 140 0.41 6.95 9.75
CA ASP A 140 0.38 8.33 9.29
C ASP A 140 1.72 8.65 8.58
N GLY A 141 1.71 8.56 7.26
CA GLY A 141 2.92 8.65 6.45
C GLY A 141 3.95 7.58 6.83
N THR A 142 5.10 7.99 7.35
CA THR A 142 6.12 7.09 7.88
C THR A 142 5.98 6.81 9.37
N ASN A 143 5.13 7.56 10.07
CA ASN A 143 4.89 7.36 11.50
C ASN A 143 3.83 6.30 11.75
N LEU A 144 3.92 5.67 12.90
CA LEU A 144 2.93 4.76 13.43
C LEU A 144 2.33 5.34 14.70
N LEU A 145 1.02 5.23 14.86
CA LEU A 145 0.25 5.81 15.94
C LEU A 145 -0.38 4.69 16.76
N TYR A 146 -0.29 4.81 18.08
CA TYR A 146 -0.88 3.86 19.02
C TYR A 146 -1.56 4.60 20.18
N ASP A 147 -2.82 4.27 20.45
CA ASP A 147 -3.57 4.80 21.58
C ASP A 147 -3.34 3.91 22.81
N LEU A 148 -2.62 4.44 23.79
CA LEU A 148 -2.38 3.78 25.07
C LEU A 148 -3.40 4.27 26.11
N TYR A 149 -4.18 3.36 26.66
CA TYR A 149 -5.09 3.65 27.76
C TYR A 149 -4.47 3.22 29.09
N LEU A 150 -4.27 4.17 29.98
CA LEU A 150 -3.79 3.94 31.36
C LEU A 150 -4.92 4.11 32.34
N ASN A 151 -4.96 3.31 33.39
CA ASN A 151 -5.78 3.63 34.54
C ASN A 151 -5.21 4.85 35.28
N PHE A 152 -6.06 5.52 36.04
CA PHE A 152 -5.68 6.72 36.79
C PHE A 152 -4.54 6.47 37.80
N VAL A 153 -4.54 5.32 38.46
CA VAL A 153 -3.52 4.98 39.48
C VAL A 153 -2.13 4.83 38.84
N ASP A 154 -2.04 4.11 37.73
CA ASP A 154 -0.78 3.95 37.01
C ASP A 154 -0.27 5.28 36.43
N ALA A 155 -1.17 6.12 35.96
CA ALA A 155 -0.78 7.47 35.48
C ALA A 155 -0.26 8.36 36.62
N ALA A 156 -0.87 8.29 37.81
CA ALA A 156 -0.47 9.09 38.97
C ALA A 156 0.83 8.58 39.61
N MET A 157 0.98 7.27 39.78
CA MET A 157 2.10 6.67 40.47
C MET A 157 3.29 6.32 39.56
N GLY A 158 3.07 6.27 38.27
CA GLY A 158 4.03 5.73 37.31
C GLY A 158 4.01 4.21 37.26
N THR A 159 4.38 3.66 36.13
CA THR A 159 4.37 2.22 35.88
C THR A 159 5.33 1.86 34.75
N SER A 160 5.52 0.55 34.53
CA SER A 160 6.15 0.04 33.33
C SER A 160 5.16 -0.90 32.63
N ILE A 161 4.89 -0.64 31.36
CA ILE A 161 3.89 -1.35 30.58
C ILE A 161 4.50 -1.88 29.28
N GLU A 162 4.04 -3.05 28.84
CA GLU A 162 4.36 -3.57 27.52
C GLU A 162 3.31 -3.11 26.51
N ILE A 163 3.77 -2.60 25.39
CA ILE A 163 2.92 -2.20 24.27
C ILE A 163 3.26 -3.02 23.02
N PRO A 164 2.29 -3.29 22.16
CA PRO A 164 2.54 -3.92 20.87
C PRO A 164 3.24 -2.93 19.93
N THR A 165 4.15 -3.43 19.13
CA THR A 165 4.73 -2.73 17.99
C THR A 165 4.74 -3.66 16.78
N ILE A 166 5.00 -3.16 15.59
CA ILE A 166 5.12 -4.00 14.39
C ILE A 166 6.29 -5.00 14.43
N SER A 167 7.23 -4.83 15.35
CA SER A 167 8.37 -5.76 15.53
C SER A 167 8.29 -6.59 16.81
N GLY A 168 7.11 -6.66 17.44
CA GLY A 168 6.88 -7.37 18.69
C GLY A 168 6.48 -6.43 19.83
N LYS A 169 6.69 -6.83 21.07
CA LYS A 169 6.35 -6.05 22.25
C LYS A 169 7.55 -5.26 22.75
N VAL A 170 7.31 -4.05 23.21
CA VAL A 170 8.31 -3.17 23.82
C VAL A 170 7.82 -2.73 25.19
N LYS A 171 8.70 -2.81 26.18
CA LYS A 171 8.42 -2.31 27.53
C LYS A 171 8.78 -0.82 27.60
N ILE A 172 7.82 0.00 27.98
CA ILE A 172 8.01 1.44 28.18
C ILE A 172 7.78 1.81 29.65
N LYS A 173 8.47 2.84 30.10
CA LYS A 173 8.29 3.42 31.42
C LYS A 173 7.35 4.63 31.32
N ILE A 174 6.34 4.63 32.16
CA ILE A 174 5.43 5.77 32.36
C ILE A 174 5.84 6.46 33.62
N GLU A 175 6.17 7.74 33.53
CA GLU A 175 6.55 8.55 34.68
C GLU A 175 5.34 8.91 35.54
N ALA A 176 5.54 9.02 36.86
CA ALA A 176 4.51 9.45 37.78
C ALA A 176 3.98 10.85 37.41
N GLY A 177 2.66 11.04 37.47
CA GLY A 177 2.01 12.30 37.11
C GLY A 177 1.83 12.49 35.60
N THR A 178 1.96 11.44 34.81
CA THR A 178 1.72 11.50 33.36
C THR A 178 0.29 11.94 33.07
N GLN A 179 0.14 13.02 32.33
CA GLN A 179 -1.15 13.58 31.96
C GLN A 179 -1.73 12.92 30.70
N SER A 180 -3.06 12.90 30.60
CA SER A 180 -3.77 12.51 29.39
C SER A 180 -3.42 13.46 28.24
N GLY A 181 -3.21 12.89 27.05
CA GLY A 181 -2.80 13.66 25.86
C GLY A 181 -1.28 13.81 25.72
N LYS A 182 -0.46 13.30 26.66
CA LYS A 182 0.99 13.22 26.48
C LYS A 182 1.30 12.25 25.34
N VAL A 183 2.22 12.64 24.47
CA VAL A 183 2.70 11.79 23.39
C VAL A 183 4.10 11.29 23.72
N LEU A 184 4.26 9.97 23.77
CA LEU A 184 5.56 9.32 23.93
C LEU A 184 6.05 8.88 22.55
N ARG A 185 7.35 9.02 22.30
CA ARG A 185 7.95 8.77 21.00
C ARG A 185 9.03 7.69 21.07
N LEU A 186 8.86 6.63 20.30
CA LEU A 186 9.92 5.66 20.05
C LEU A 186 10.57 5.99 18.71
N LYS A 187 11.72 6.64 18.77
CA LYS A 187 12.44 7.13 17.59
C LYS A 187 12.85 5.99 16.66
N GLY A 188 12.61 6.16 15.35
CA GLY A 188 12.99 5.21 14.31
C GLY A 188 12.24 3.86 14.35
N LYS A 189 11.10 3.80 15.05
CA LYS A 189 10.24 2.60 15.13
C LYS A 189 9.00 2.66 14.23
N GLY A 190 8.97 3.60 13.29
CA GLY A 190 7.95 3.72 12.25
C GLY A 190 8.30 2.95 10.97
N ILE A 191 7.71 3.37 9.88
CA ILE A 191 7.88 2.80 8.54
C ILE A 191 9.09 3.45 7.85
N PRO A 192 9.88 2.69 7.07
CA PRO A 192 10.95 3.23 6.23
C PRO A 192 10.39 4.21 5.18
N ASN A 193 11.17 5.24 4.88
CA ASN A 193 10.83 6.13 3.77
C ASN A 193 11.23 5.46 2.44
N ILE A 194 10.28 5.20 1.56
CA ILE A 194 10.52 4.57 0.26
C ILE A 194 11.31 5.47 -0.71
N GLN A 195 11.19 6.79 -0.57
CA GLN A 195 11.83 7.77 -1.45
C GLN A 195 13.12 8.37 -0.88
N GLY A 196 13.50 7.99 0.36
CA GLY A 196 14.62 8.62 1.04
C GLY A 196 15.25 7.73 2.10
N TYR A 197 16.03 8.36 2.96
CA TYR A 197 16.69 7.68 4.06
C TYR A 197 15.88 7.79 5.35
N GLY A 198 16.09 6.81 6.25
CA GLY A 198 15.52 6.81 7.59
C GLY A 198 14.16 6.14 7.69
N LYS A 199 13.68 6.14 8.92
CA LYS A 199 12.37 5.60 9.31
C LYS A 199 11.64 6.66 10.09
N GLY A 200 10.30 6.64 10.02
CA GLY A 200 9.45 7.39 10.91
C GLY A 200 9.53 6.89 12.35
N ASP A 201 8.72 7.46 13.19
CA ASP A 201 8.67 7.18 14.61
C ASP A 201 7.39 6.43 14.98
N PHE A 202 7.40 5.78 16.13
CA PHE A 202 6.20 5.21 16.74
C PHE A 202 5.73 6.16 17.84
N LEU A 203 4.55 6.74 17.66
CA LEU A 203 3.96 7.75 18.54
C LEU A 203 2.87 7.10 19.39
N ILE A 204 3.01 7.23 20.70
CA ILE A 204 2.11 6.64 21.68
C ILE A 204 1.33 7.77 22.33
N TYR A 205 0.03 7.82 22.06
CA TYR A 205 -0.88 8.79 22.64
C TYR A 205 -1.41 8.24 23.96
N VAL A 206 -1.05 8.89 25.05
CA VAL A 206 -1.47 8.49 26.39
C VAL A 206 -2.86 9.02 26.68
N ASN A 207 -3.79 8.12 26.98
CA ASN A 207 -5.14 8.43 27.41
C ASN A 207 -5.32 7.91 28.84
N VAL A 208 -5.63 8.78 29.78
CA VAL A 208 -5.93 8.37 31.15
C VAL A 208 -7.40 8.03 31.24
N TRP A 209 -7.68 6.78 31.60
CA TRP A 209 -9.04 6.28 31.70
C TRP A 209 -9.65 6.63 33.04
N THR A 210 -10.76 7.34 33.03
CA THR A 210 -11.58 7.58 34.23
C THR A 210 -12.60 6.46 34.38
N PRO A 211 -12.67 5.77 35.54
CA PRO A 211 -13.65 4.71 35.77
C PRO A 211 -15.07 5.22 35.59
N GLN A 212 -15.89 4.48 34.84
CA GLN A 212 -17.31 4.82 34.62
C GLN A 212 -18.19 4.33 35.75
N GLU A 213 -17.81 3.22 36.38
CA GLU A 213 -18.52 2.59 37.51
C GLU A 213 -17.56 2.44 38.68
N LEU A 214 -18.04 2.65 39.89
CA LEU A 214 -17.30 2.52 41.14
C LEU A 214 -18.11 1.74 42.16
N SER A 215 -17.45 0.83 42.84
CA SER A 215 -17.97 0.16 44.03
C SER A 215 -18.11 1.13 45.20
N LYS A 216 -18.82 0.72 46.27
CA LYS A 216 -18.95 1.56 47.47
C LYS A 216 -17.63 1.84 48.16
N ASP A 217 -16.70 0.91 48.15
CA ASP A 217 -15.39 1.10 48.81
C ASP A 217 -14.46 1.98 47.97
N GLU A 218 -14.47 1.86 46.65
CA GLU A 218 -13.73 2.76 45.75
C GLU A 218 -14.23 4.21 45.87
N LYS A 219 -15.56 4.42 45.96
CA LYS A 219 -16.12 5.75 46.20
C LYS A 219 -15.59 6.36 47.49
N LYS A 220 -15.59 5.61 48.62
CA LYS A 220 -15.07 6.09 49.90
C LYS A 220 -13.60 6.48 49.84
N ILE A 221 -12.77 5.71 49.09
CA ILE A 221 -11.36 6.03 48.91
C ILE A 221 -11.19 7.32 48.16
N LEU A 222 -11.89 7.48 47.04
CA LEU A 222 -11.83 8.67 46.20
C LEU A 222 -12.39 9.92 46.92
N GLU A 223 -13.44 9.78 47.75
CA GLU A 223 -13.97 10.87 48.57
C GLU A 223 -12.94 11.41 49.55
N LYS A 224 -12.10 10.57 50.17
CA LYS A 224 -11.03 11.02 51.05
C LYS A 224 -9.94 11.82 50.32
N LEU A 225 -9.78 11.61 49.03
CA LEU A 225 -8.76 12.28 48.23
C LEU A 225 -9.28 13.58 47.57
N ARG A 226 -10.62 13.79 47.55
CA ARG A 226 -11.26 14.91 46.84
C ARG A 226 -10.69 16.27 47.23
N ASP A 227 -10.45 16.49 48.52
CA ASP A 227 -9.97 17.77 49.08
C ASP A 227 -8.45 17.80 49.32
N SER A 228 -7.74 16.75 48.90
CA SER A 228 -6.28 16.70 49.00
C SER A 228 -5.65 17.74 48.07
N GLU A 229 -4.67 18.49 48.58
CA GLU A 229 -3.97 19.53 47.81
C GLU A 229 -3.39 19.02 46.51
N ASN A 230 -2.81 17.82 46.50
CA ASN A 230 -2.23 17.21 45.30
C ASN A 230 -3.25 16.78 44.23
N PHE A 231 -4.55 16.73 44.59
CA PHE A 231 -5.64 16.39 43.66
C PHE A 231 -6.32 17.61 43.07
N LYS A 232 -5.99 18.82 43.53
CA LYS A 232 -6.48 20.06 42.95
C LYS A 232 -5.80 20.29 41.60
N PRO A 233 -6.56 20.59 40.53
CA PRO A 233 -5.99 20.92 39.23
C PRO A 233 -5.03 22.11 39.33
N ASN A 234 -3.80 21.94 38.90
CA ASN A 234 -2.78 23.00 38.87
C ASN A 234 -1.99 22.91 37.56
N PRO A 235 -2.64 23.24 36.40
CA PRO A 235 -1.99 23.14 35.10
C PRO A 235 -0.82 24.12 35.00
N GLN A 236 0.31 23.60 34.53
CA GLN A 236 1.51 24.40 34.25
C GLN A 236 1.46 24.93 32.80
N SER A 237 2.27 25.95 32.49
CA SER A 237 2.38 26.48 31.13
C SER A 237 2.86 25.44 30.08
N SER A 238 3.50 24.37 30.54
CA SER A 238 3.89 23.22 29.70
C SER A 238 2.75 22.27 29.39
N ASP A 239 1.63 22.36 30.15
CA ASP A 239 0.46 21.51 29.93
C ASP A 239 -0.36 22.10 28.78
N LYS A 240 -0.10 21.62 27.57
CA LYS A 240 -0.76 22.11 26.35
C LYS A 240 -2.27 21.97 26.45
N GLY A 241 -2.99 23.07 26.27
CA GLY A 241 -4.44 23.09 26.15
C GLY A 241 -4.92 22.40 24.87
N PHE A 242 -6.23 22.15 24.78
CA PHE A 242 -6.83 21.55 23.60
C PHE A 242 -6.50 22.30 22.30
N PHE A 243 -6.53 23.63 22.33
CA PHE A 243 -6.23 24.46 21.15
C PHE A 243 -4.76 24.42 20.74
N ASP A 244 -3.83 24.28 21.68
CA ASP A 244 -2.41 24.16 21.36
C ASP A 244 -2.10 22.80 20.73
N ARG A 245 -2.75 21.73 21.21
CA ARG A 245 -2.68 20.41 20.58
C ARG A 245 -3.27 20.41 19.16
N MET A 246 -4.39 21.12 18.95
CA MET A 246 -4.96 21.26 17.60
C MET A 246 -4.02 21.98 16.64
N LYS A 247 -3.32 23.02 17.07
CA LYS A 247 -2.34 23.71 16.20
C LYS A 247 -1.22 22.80 15.73
N ASP A 248 -0.73 21.90 16.61
CA ASP A 248 0.30 20.92 16.26
C ASP A 248 -0.19 19.90 15.21
N TYR A 249 -1.52 19.71 15.03
CA TYR A 249 -2.12 18.83 14.02
C TYR A 249 -2.25 19.49 12.63
N PHE A 250 -2.27 20.81 12.57
CA PHE A 250 -2.48 21.57 11.34
C PHE A 250 -1.22 22.25 10.78
N GLN A 251 -0.08 22.00 11.39
CA GLN A 251 1.25 22.36 10.89
C GLN A 251 2.03 21.13 10.40
#